data_cd72438909c9fab3c6da16d039bed3d7
#
_entry.id   cd72438909c9fab3c6da16d039bed3d7
#
_cell.length_a   1.000
_cell.length_b   1.000
_cell.length_c   1.000
_cell.angle_alpha   90.00
_cell.angle_beta   90.00
_cell.angle_gamma   90.00
#
_symmetry.space_group_name_H-M   'P 1'
#
loop_
_entity.id
_entity.type
_entity.pdbx_description
1 polymer ?
#
loop_
_entity_poly.entity_id
_entity_poly.type
_entity_poly.pdbx_seq_one_letter_code
_entity_poly.pdbx_strand_id
1 'polypeptide(L)'
;ANTLATSATLFMLCWVGSMLLCSKITKWAFPDPQITCLGDVLPFHAIYKNIILGTDGACSQIFKINGYDAGAKTSQEIEALIIKKQFWLDKMAEHGATFKIITIRRQQQQNLEAGDVSEVLKDIHNAWMEGFKNTYHNTHYLVLTVYPKNSNIFKKDAPIANTGLLKELGTLCQDTLADFNLELVKNGENASPDEWSDLMSLLYELSCDERLTLRPQTENVAYYLGNHIRFVHNSDLI
;
A
#
# COMPACT_ATOMS: atom_id res chain seq x y z
N ALA A 1 17.25 37.04 -62.64
CA ALA A 1 17.57 35.70 -62.11
C ALA A 1 17.89 35.69 -60.61
N ASN A 2 18.57 36.70 -60.07
CA ASN A 2 18.99 36.72 -58.65
C ASN A 2 17.85 36.92 -57.63
N THR A 3 16.76 37.59 -58.02
CA THR A 3 15.61 37.85 -57.14
C THR A 3 14.75 36.60 -56.87
N LEU A 4 14.65 35.71 -57.84
CA LEU A 4 13.92 34.47 -57.67
C LEU A 4 14.66 33.45 -56.78
N ALA A 5 15.99 33.42 -56.92
CA ALA A 5 16.83 32.56 -56.07
C ALA A 5 16.82 32.99 -54.62
N THR A 6 16.86 34.33 -54.33
CA THR A 6 16.78 34.86 -52.98
C THR A 6 15.42 34.64 -52.33
N SER A 7 14.30 34.74 -53.07
CA SER A 7 12.99 34.50 -52.56
C SER A 7 12.75 32.99 -52.21
N ALA A 8 13.29 32.08 -53.03
CA ALA A 8 13.21 30.63 -52.79
C ALA A 8 14.02 30.23 -51.53
N THR A 9 15.22 30.79 -51.35
CA THR A 9 16.02 30.52 -50.12
C THR A 9 15.39 31.08 -48.87
N LEU A 10 14.76 32.26 -48.93
CA LEU A 10 14.05 32.83 -47.81
C LEU A 10 12.82 31.99 -47.43
N PHE A 11 12.08 31.50 -48.42
CA PHE A 11 10.93 30.61 -48.21
C PHE A 11 11.33 29.28 -47.57
N MET A 12 12.41 28.67 -48.04
CA MET A 12 12.97 27.42 -47.47
C MET A 12 13.40 27.64 -45.98
N LEU A 13 14.07 28.75 -45.69
CA LEU A 13 14.50 29.10 -44.33
C LEU A 13 13.30 29.31 -43.39
N CYS A 14 12.26 30.02 -43.84
CA CYS A 14 11.04 30.20 -43.09
C CYS A 14 10.31 28.86 -42.87
N TRP A 15 10.29 27.97 -43.85
CA TRP A 15 9.63 26.67 -43.76
C TRP A 15 10.37 25.75 -42.79
N VAL A 16 11.70 25.67 -42.85
CA VAL A 16 12.52 24.89 -41.92
C VAL A 16 12.43 25.48 -40.52
N GLY A 17 12.45 26.81 -40.36
CA GLY A 17 12.27 27.51 -39.10
C GLY A 17 10.89 27.19 -38.47
N SER A 18 9.83 27.21 -39.25
CA SER A 18 8.49 26.88 -38.76
C SER A 18 8.35 25.40 -38.35
N MET A 19 8.96 24.45 -39.09
CA MET A 19 9.01 23.04 -38.70
C MET A 19 9.73 22.81 -37.38
N LEU A 20 10.88 23.49 -37.18
CA LEU A 20 11.63 23.38 -35.94
C LEU A 20 10.86 23.99 -34.76
N LEU A 21 10.17 25.11 -34.99
CA LEU A 21 9.32 25.74 -33.96
C LEU A 21 8.12 24.85 -33.64
N CYS A 22 7.44 24.30 -34.65
CA CYS A 22 6.34 23.36 -34.45
C CYS A 22 6.78 22.12 -33.68
N SER A 23 7.95 21.56 -34.00
CA SER A 23 8.46 20.38 -33.28
C SER A 23 8.79 20.65 -31.81
N LYS A 24 9.28 21.87 -31.50
CA LYS A 24 9.51 22.29 -30.10
C LYS A 24 8.20 22.57 -29.36
N ILE A 25 7.24 23.21 -30.03
CA ILE A 25 5.92 23.50 -29.44
C ILE A 25 5.14 22.19 -29.23
N THR A 26 5.19 21.26 -30.17
CA THR A 26 4.54 19.95 -29.99
C THR A 26 5.17 19.15 -28.85
N LYS A 27 6.49 19.15 -28.69
CA LYS A 27 7.16 18.51 -27.55
C LYS A 27 6.87 19.21 -26.22
N TRP A 28 6.62 20.51 -26.23
CA TRP A 28 6.24 21.25 -25.03
C TRP A 28 4.76 21.09 -24.68
N ALA A 29 3.86 21.11 -25.68
CA ALA A 29 2.42 21.00 -25.50
C ALA A 29 1.95 19.55 -25.31
N PHE A 30 2.67 18.60 -25.89
CA PHE A 30 2.44 17.16 -25.79
C PHE A 30 3.77 16.50 -25.45
N PRO A 31 4.20 16.59 -24.17
CA PRO A 31 5.34 15.80 -23.74
C PRO A 31 5.05 14.34 -24.10
N ASP A 32 6.03 13.67 -24.72
CA ASP A 32 5.93 12.23 -24.94
C ASP A 32 5.45 11.61 -23.64
N PRO A 33 4.39 10.77 -23.66
CA PRO A 33 3.98 10.05 -22.49
C PRO A 33 5.22 9.29 -22.02
N GLN A 34 5.92 9.84 -21.04
CA GLN A 34 6.96 9.09 -20.38
C GLN A 34 6.23 7.86 -19.88
N ILE A 35 6.65 6.68 -20.34
CA ILE A 35 6.19 5.43 -19.76
C ILE A 35 6.68 5.51 -18.31
N THR A 36 5.83 6.09 -17.46
CA THR A 36 6.07 6.19 -16.04
C THR A 36 6.09 4.76 -15.56
N CYS A 37 7.27 4.33 -15.12
CA CYS A 37 7.35 3.06 -14.42
C CYS A 37 6.40 3.16 -13.23
N LEU A 38 5.60 2.14 -12.99
CA LEU A 38 4.67 2.15 -11.84
C LEU A 38 5.42 2.47 -10.53
N GLY A 39 6.71 2.12 -10.45
CA GLY A 39 7.59 2.51 -9.37
C GLY A 39 7.69 4.01 -9.13
N ASP A 40 7.51 4.86 -10.15
CA ASP A 40 7.56 6.32 -10.02
C ASP A 40 6.26 6.88 -9.41
N VAL A 41 5.16 6.13 -9.49
CA VAL A 41 3.83 6.53 -8.99
C VAL A 41 3.59 6.04 -7.55
N LEU A 42 4.21 4.93 -7.18
CA LEU A 42 4.03 4.36 -5.84
C LEU A 42 4.70 5.25 -4.78
N PRO A 43 4.00 5.57 -3.67
CA PRO A 43 4.50 6.48 -2.65
C PRO A 43 5.53 5.84 -1.71
N PHE A 44 6.00 4.64 -2.00
CA PHE A 44 6.91 3.88 -1.15
C PHE A 44 8.35 4.07 -1.59
N HIS A 45 9.21 4.54 -0.69
CA HIS A 45 10.63 4.69 -0.97
C HIS A 45 11.46 3.52 -0.44
N ALA A 46 11.36 3.26 0.86
CA ALA A 46 12.13 2.24 1.55
C ALA A 46 11.36 1.66 2.73
N ILE A 47 11.84 0.53 3.25
CA ILE A 47 11.34 -0.06 4.50
C ILE A 47 12.50 -0.18 5.47
N TYR A 48 12.34 0.40 6.66
CA TYR A 48 13.30 0.30 7.74
C TYR A 48 12.65 -0.33 8.98
N LYS A 49 13.06 -1.53 9.36
CA LYS A 49 12.56 -2.26 10.55
C LYS A 49 11.01 -2.26 10.62
N ASN A 50 10.34 -2.67 9.59
CA ASN A 50 8.87 -2.70 9.48
C ASN A 50 8.19 -1.32 9.42
N ILE A 51 8.96 -0.25 9.22
CA ILE A 51 8.47 1.11 8.98
C ILE A 51 8.61 1.41 7.49
N ILE A 52 7.51 1.80 6.88
CA ILE A 52 7.47 2.23 5.49
C ILE A 52 7.85 3.71 5.44
N LEU A 53 8.85 4.03 4.64
CA LEU A 53 9.26 5.40 4.37
C LEU A 53 8.64 5.85 3.05
N GLY A 54 7.83 6.89 3.11
CA GLY A 54 7.22 7.51 1.94
C GLY A 54 8.17 8.46 1.21
N THR A 55 7.89 8.71 -0.07
CA THR A 55 8.62 9.69 -0.90
C THR A 55 8.45 11.12 -0.39
N ASP A 56 7.38 11.39 0.35
CA ASP A 56 7.07 12.66 1.01
C ASP A 56 7.72 12.80 2.40
N GLY A 57 8.51 11.81 2.83
CA GLY A 57 9.13 11.74 4.15
C GLY A 57 8.20 11.26 5.26
N ALA A 58 6.96 10.86 4.95
CA ALA A 58 6.07 10.22 5.90
C ALA A 58 6.61 8.85 6.31
N CYS A 59 6.38 8.51 7.58
CA CYS A 59 6.72 7.20 8.12
C CYS A 59 5.43 6.49 8.52
N SER A 60 5.28 5.23 8.10
CA SER A 60 4.06 4.45 8.38
C SER A 60 4.38 3.08 8.95
N GLN A 61 3.55 2.62 9.89
CA GLN A 61 3.50 1.23 10.36
C GLN A 61 2.13 0.64 10.13
N ILE A 62 2.08 -0.65 9.87
CA ILE A 62 0.83 -1.37 9.61
C ILE A 62 0.65 -2.46 10.66
N PHE A 63 -0.52 -2.47 11.28
CA PHE A 63 -0.93 -3.49 12.25
C PHE A 63 -2.13 -4.25 11.68
N LYS A 64 -2.10 -5.55 11.74
CA LYS A 64 -3.26 -6.40 11.49
C LYS A 64 -4.14 -6.40 12.74
N ILE A 65 -5.44 -6.21 12.56
CA ILE A 65 -6.43 -6.26 13.65
C ILE A 65 -7.05 -7.66 13.61
N ASN A 66 -6.77 -8.47 14.63
CA ASN A 66 -7.33 -9.82 14.70
C ASN A 66 -8.76 -9.85 15.27
N GLY A 67 -9.21 -8.72 15.80
CA GLY A 67 -10.59 -8.53 16.22
C GLY A 67 -10.77 -8.55 17.74
N TYR A 68 -12.02 -8.35 18.13
CA TYR A 68 -12.46 -8.29 19.50
C TYR A 68 -13.81 -9.01 19.62
N ASP A 69 -13.92 -9.95 20.52
CA ASP A 69 -15.18 -10.64 20.78
C ASP A 69 -16.05 -9.81 21.72
N ALA A 70 -16.91 -8.98 21.15
CA ALA A 70 -17.85 -8.16 21.91
C ALA A 70 -18.98 -8.98 22.58
N GLY A 71 -19.27 -10.17 22.05
CA GLY A 71 -20.36 -11.01 22.57
C GLY A 71 -20.08 -11.61 23.94
N ALA A 72 -18.79 -11.76 24.28
CA ALA A 72 -18.36 -12.30 25.57
C ALA A 72 -18.11 -11.22 26.65
N LYS A 73 -18.38 -9.93 26.36
CA LYS A 73 -18.01 -8.80 27.23
C LYS A 73 -19.20 -8.15 27.91
N THR A 74 -18.97 -7.68 29.11
CA THR A 74 -19.92 -6.90 29.88
C THR A 74 -20.00 -5.44 29.37
N SER A 75 -21.09 -4.75 29.66
CA SER A 75 -21.24 -3.32 29.31
C SER A 75 -20.10 -2.46 29.89
N GLN A 76 -19.64 -2.78 31.11
CA GLN A 76 -18.54 -2.07 31.77
C GLN A 76 -17.19 -2.24 31.01
N GLU A 77 -16.90 -3.45 30.49
CA GLU A 77 -15.70 -3.72 29.70
C GLU A 77 -15.75 -2.96 28.37
N ILE A 78 -16.92 -2.89 27.73
CA ILE A 78 -17.13 -2.12 26.48
C ILE A 78 -16.92 -0.63 26.75
N GLU A 79 -17.44 -0.10 27.85
CA GLU A 79 -17.24 1.31 28.23
C GLU A 79 -15.76 1.61 28.50
N ALA A 80 -15.05 0.73 29.18
CA ALA A 80 -13.61 0.85 29.41
C ALA A 80 -12.82 0.88 28.08
N LEU A 81 -13.23 0.09 27.08
CA LEU A 81 -12.62 0.13 25.74
C LEU A 81 -12.86 1.45 25.02
N ILE A 82 -14.04 2.03 25.16
CA ILE A 82 -14.35 3.35 24.57
C ILE A 82 -13.43 4.41 25.18
N ILE A 83 -13.22 4.38 26.49
CA ILE A 83 -12.31 5.30 27.19
C ILE A 83 -10.86 5.09 26.72
N LYS A 84 -10.38 3.84 26.60
CA LYS A 84 -9.04 3.54 26.09
C LYS A 84 -8.88 4.05 24.65
N LYS A 85 -9.88 3.83 23.79
CA LYS A 85 -9.87 4.33 22.41
C LYS A 85 -9.80 5.85 22.38
N GLN A 86 -10.58 6.55 23.23
CA GLN A 86 -10.54 8.01 23.30
C GLN A 86 -9.14 8.50 23.71
N PHE A 87 -8.56 7.92 24.75
CA PHE A 87 -7.20 8.25 25.18
C PHE A 87 -6.17 8.05 24.06
N TRP A 88 -6.27 6.95 23.31
CA TRP A 88 -5.41 6.70 22.15
C TRP A 88 -5.58 7.77 21.07
N LEU A 89 -6.82 8.15 20.74
CA LEU A 89 -7.11 9.19 19.75
C LEU A 89 -6.52 10.55 20.16
N ASP A 90 -6.65 10.92 21.43
CA ASP A 90 -6.12 12.17 21.97
C ASP A 90 -4.58 12.19 21.84
N LYS A 91 -3.92 11.07 22.15
CA LYS A 91 -2.47 10.94 21.99
C LYS A 91 -2.03 11.01 20.54
N MET A 92 -2.76 10.40 19.60
CA MET A 92 -2.46 10.54 18.17
C MET A 92 -2.59 11.99 17.71
N ALA A 93 -3.64 12.70 18.14
CA ALA A 93 -3.85 14.10 17.81
C ALA A 93 -2.74 15.00 18.38
N GLU A 94 -2.31 14.78 19.64
CA GLU A 94 -1.23 15.52 20.30
C GLU A 94 0.08 15.47 19.48
N HIS A 95 0.39 14.33 18.91
CA HIS A 95 1.59 14.13 18.12
C HIS A 95 1.43 14.45 16.62
N GLY A 96 0.22 14.81 16.18
CA GLY A 96 -0.09 15.06 14.78
C GLY A 96 0.03 13.80 13.92
N ALA A 97 -0.16 12.63 14.52
CA ALA A 97 -0.19 11.37 13.81
C ALA A 97 -1.55 11.15 13.16
N THR A 98 -1.57 10.49 12.02
CA THR A 98 -2.79 10.07 11.34
C THR A 98 -2.90 8.56 11.34
N PHE A 99 -4.14 8.07 11.27
CA PHE A 99 -4.38 6.64 11.11
C PHE A 99 -5.44 6.39 10.04
N LYS A 100 -5.34 5.21 9.42
CA LYS A 100 -6.34 4.70 8.48
C LYS A 100 -6.66 3.27 8.85
N ILE A 101 -7.92 2.90 8.70
CA ILE A 101 -8.35 1.49 8.77
C ILE A 101 -8.60 1.04 7.36
N ILE A 102 -7.92 -0.02 6.94
CA ILE A 102 -8.06 -0.66 5.65
C ILE A 102 -8.71 -2.02 5.88
N THR A 103 -9.76 -2.32 5.13
CA THR A 103 -10.40 -3.63 5.16
C THR A 103 -10.23 -4.28 3.81
N ILE A 104 -9.58 -5.44 3.79
CA ILE A 104 -9.44 -6.27 2.60
C ILE A 104 -10.43 -7.42 2.72
N ARG A 105 -11.30 -7.52 1.72
CA ARG A 105 -12.29 -8.59 1.63
C ARG A 105 -11.83 -9.61 0.60
N ARG A 106 -11.61 -10.85 1.06
CA ARG A 106 -11.18 -11.95 0.19
C ARG A 106 -12.24 -13.02 0.15
N GLN A 107 -12.44 -13.59 -1.03
CA GLN A 107 -13.20 -14.83 -1.15
C GLN A 107 -12.35 -15.96 -0.60
N GLN A 108 -12.89 -16.72 0.33
CA GLN A 108 -12.22 -17.87 0.93
C GLN A 108 -13.06 -19.10 0.65
N GLN A 109 -12.46 -20.07 -0.04
CA GLN A 109 -13.02 -21.40 -0.12
C GLN A 109 -12.67 -22.13 1.19
N GLN A 110 -13.66 -22.36 2.03
CA GLN A 110 -13.48 -23.18 3.23
C GLN A 110 -13.65 -24.64 2.82
N ASN A 111 -12.56 -25.39 2.75
CA ASN A 111 -12.57 -26.83 2.65
C ASN A 111 -12.37 -27.39 4.06
N LEU A 112 -13.44 -27.41 4.84
CA LEU A 112 -13.46 -28.16 6.09
C LEU A 112 -13.74 -29.62 5.75
N GLU A 113 -12.77 -30.50 5.94
CA GLU A 113 -12.96 -31.92 5.79
C GLU A 113 -13.84 -32.44 6.93
N ALA A 114 -14.90 -33.14 6.60
CA ALA A 114 -15.65 -33.89 7.60
C ALA A 114 -14.71 -34.96 8.16
N GLY A 115 -14.44 -34.92 9.47
CA GLY A 115 -13.66 -35.95 10.14
C GLY A 115 -14.25 -37.35 9.95
N ASP A 116 -13.75 -38.35 10.67
CA ASP A 116 -14.24 -39.71 10.60
C ASP A 116 -15.63 -39.84 11.26
N VAL A 117 -16.66 -39.47 10.48
CA VAL A 117 -18.07 -39.46 10.89
C VAL A 117 -18.90 -40.35 9.96
N SER A 118 -20.12 -40.71 10.39
CA SER A 118 -21.03 -41.51 9.58
C SER A 118 -21.36 -40.88 8.22
N GLU A 119 -21.70 -41.71 7.23
CA GLU A 119 -21.98 -41.28 5.85
C GLU A 119 -23.10 -40.22 5.80
N VAL A 120 -24.14 -40.39 6.60
CA VAL A 120 -25.26 -39.43 6.70
C VAL A 120 -24.77 -38.07 7.20
N LEU A 121 -23.84 -38.03 8.16
CA LEU A 121 -23.26 -36.77 8.66
C LEU A 121 -22.32 -36.14 7.64
N LYS A 122 -21.63 -36.94 6.81
CA LYS A 122 -20.83 -36.43 5.67
C LYS A 122 -21.72 -35.77 4.63
N ASP A 123 -22.85 -36.34 4.30
CA ASP A 123 -23.80 -35.78 3.35
C ASP A 123 -24.38 -34.44 3.86
N ILE A 124 -24.77 -34.36 5.12
CA ILE A 124 -25.23 -33.16 5.77
C ILE A 124 -24.10 -32.07 5.76
N HIS A 125 -22.89 -32.49 6.13
CA HIS A 125 -21.74 -31.61 6.12
C HIS A 125 -21.43 -31.05 4.72
N ASN A 126 -21.46 -31.91 3.69
CA ASN A 126 -21.19 -31.50 2.31
C ASN A 126 -22.27 -30.54 1.79
N ALA A 127 -23.57 -30.86 2.07
CA ALA A 127 -24.66 -29.94 1.72
C ALA A 127 -24.56 -28.59 2.43
N TRP A 128 -24.13 -28.60 3.70
CA TRP A 128 -23.90 -27.36 4.46
C TRP A 128 -22.71 -26.59 3.90
N MET A 129 -21.59 -27.26 3.61
CA MET A 129 -20.39 -26.67 3.03
C MET A 129 -20.63 -26.07 1.62
N GLU A 130 -21.58 -26.63 0.86
CA GLU A 130 -21.95 -26.07 -0.43
C GLU A 130 -22.53 -24.65 -0.33
N GLY A 131 -23.25 -24.36 0.75
CA GLY A 131 -23.72 -23.01 1.07
C GLY A 131 -22.58 -22.02 1.41
N PHE A 132 -21.41 -22.51 1.80
CA PHE A 132 -20.25 -21.69 2.18
C PHE A 132 -19.16 -21.60 1.10
N LYS A 133 -19.37 -22.15 -0.10
CA LYS A 133 -18.40 -22.08 -1.21
C LYS A 133 -17.97 -20.66 -1.56
N ASN A 134 -18.83 -19.67 -1.29
CA ASN A 134 -18.61 -18.25 -1.59
C ASN A 134 -18.56 -17.40 -0.32
N THR A 135 -17.90 -17.86 0.73
CA THR A 135 -17.70 -17.05 1.93
C THR A 135 -16.61 -16.01 1.70
N TYR A 136 -16.79 -14.86 2.34
CA TYR A 136 -15.81 -13.81 2.31
C TYR A 136 -15.21 -13.62 3.69
N HIS A 137 -13.90 -13.53 3.73
CA HIS A 137 -13.16 -13.17 4.93
C HIS A 137 -12.69 -11.71 4.84
N ASN A 138 -13.00 -10.94 5.88
CA ASN A 138 -12.53 -9.57 6.01
C ASN A 138 -11.30 -9.54 6.91
N THR A 139 -10.20 -9.01 6.41
CA THR A 139 -9.00 -8.73 7.21
C THR A 139 -8.88 -7.22 7.38
N HIS A 140 -8.73 -6.78 8.61
CA HIS A 140 -8.64 -5.36 8.94
C HIS A 140 -7.20 -5.00 9.27
N TYR A 141 -6.74 -3.87 8.75
CA TYR A 141 -5.42 -3.32 9.02
C TYR A 141 -5.54 -1.89 9.53
N LEU A 142 -4.77 -1.57 10.55
CA LEU A 142 -4.58 -0.21 11.05
C LEU A 142 -3.24 0.30 10.52
N VAL A 143 -3.28 1.37 9.74
CA VAL A 143 -2.08 2.07 9.25
C VAL A 143 -1.90 3.32 10.09
N LEU A 144 -0.79 3.39 10.80
CA LEU A 144 -0.39 4.55 11.59
C LEU A 144 0.68 5.33 10.82
N THR A 145 0.49 6.64 10.62
CA THR A 145 1.38 7.47 9.82
C THR A 145 1.75 8.74 10.58
N VAL A 146 3.04 9.08 10.56
CA VAL A 146 3.60 10.33 11.09
C VAL A 146 4.23 11.09 9.94
N TYR A 147 3.84 12.35 9.80
CA TYR A 147 4.41 13.27 8.80
C TYR A 147 5.53 14.12 9.40
N PRO A 148 6.55 14.51 8.63
CA PRO A 148 7.59 15.40 9.10
C PRO A 148 7.00 16.76 9.49
N LYS A 149 7.27 17.24 10.70
CA LYS A 149 6.75 18.52 11.23
C LYS A 149 7.29 19.76 10.50
N ASN A 150 8.38 19.66 9.74
CA ASN A 150 8.95 20.74 8.94
C ASN A 150 9.30 20.22 7.56
N SER A 151 8.64 20.78 6.56
CA SER A 151 8.85 20.51 5.13
C SER A 151 10.19 21.01 4.58
N ASN A 152 11.22 21.18 5.39
CA ASN A 152 12.57 21.36 4.88
C ASN A 152 13.05 20.03 4.30
N ILE A 153 12.52 19.73 3.11
CA ILE A 153 12.80 18.57 2.24
C ILE A 153 14.32 18.33 2.03
N PHE A 154 15.15 19.31 2.38
CA PHE A 154 16.61 19.28 2.23
C PHE A 154 17.37 18.73 3.46
N LYS A 155 16.72 18.42 4.58
CA LYS A 155 17.40 17.77 5.71
C LYS A 155 17.33 16.25 5.54
N LYS A 156 18.45 15.66 5.13
CA LYS A 156 18.65 14.21 4.98
C LYS A 156 18.34 13.39 6.24
N ASP A 157 18.28 14.00 7.40
CA ASP A 157 18.11 13.32 8.70
C ASP A 157 16.66 13.34 9.23
N ALA A 158 15.74 14.03 8.56
CA ALA A 158 14.34 14.12 8.98
C ALA A 158 13.59 12.77 9.03
N PRO A 159 13.84 11.78 8.14
CA PRO A 159 13.16 10.48 8.21
C PRO A 159 13.49 9.70 9.49
N ILE A 160 14.72 9.80 9.99
CA ILE A 160 15.19 9.01 11.14
C ILE A 160 14.54 9.46 12.44
N ALA A 161 14.34 10.76 12.65
CA ALA A 161 13.69 11.30 13.84
C ALA A 161 12.22 10.87 13.95
N ASN A 162 11.51 10.79 12.82
CA ASN A 162 10.11 10.38 12.78
C ASN A 162 9.93 8.88 13.01
N THR A 163 10.93 8.05 12.71
CA THR A 163 10.87 6.60 12.96
C THR A 163 10.85 6.28 14.47
N GLY A 164 11.56 7.08 15.28
CA GLY A 164 11.54 6.96 16.74
C GLY A 164 10.14 7.25 17.31
N LEU A 165 9.58 8.39 16.96
CA LEU A 165 8.22 8.78 17.38
C LEU A 165 7.18 7.75 16.90
N LEU A 166 7.24 7.31 15.65
CA LEU A 166 6.30 6.32 15.12
C LEU A 166 6.38 4.99 15.89
N LYS A 167 7.58 4.57 16.28
CA LYS A 167 7.77 3.35 17.08
C LYS A 167 7.14 3.50 18.47
N GLU A 168 7.32 4.64 19.14
CA GLU A 168 6.70 4.93 20.43
C GLU A 168 5.17 4.93 20.31
N LEU A 169 4.61 5.61 19.31
CA LEU A 169 3.19 5.63 19.06
C LEU A 169 2.64 4.24 18.65
N GLY A 170 3.41 3.46 17.94
CA GLY A 170 3.06 2.07 17.59
C GLY A 170 2.99 1.17 18.82
N THR A 171 3.95 1.30 19.75
CA THR A 171 3.91 0.59 21.04
C THR A 171 2.72 1.04 21.87
N LEU A 172 2.51 2.35 21.99
CA LEU A 172 1.34 2.90 22.70
C LEU A 172 0.03 2.37 22.09
N CYS A 173 -0.05 2.27 20.77
CA CYS A 173 -1.21 1.73 20.07
C CYS A 173 -1.45 0.26 20.45
N GLN A 174 -0.42 -0.59 20.44
CA GLN A 174 -0.54 -1.99 20.81
C GLN A 174 -0.95 -2.17 22.27
N ASP A 175 -0.38 -1.37 23.18
CA ASP A 175 -0.67 -1.44 24.62
C ASP A 175 -2.11 -0.95 24.92
N THR A 176 -2.50 0.18 24.33
CA THR A 176 -3.82 0.77 24.59
C THR A 176 -4.95 -0.02 23.96
N LEU A 177 -4.72 -0.55 22.78
CA LEU A 177 -5.67 -1.34 22.00
C LEU A 177 -5.38 -2.85 22.05
N ALA A 178 -4.73 -3.33 23.13
CA ALA A 178 -4.36 -4.75 23.29
C ALA A 178 -5.56 -5.69 23.16
N ASP A 179 -6.73 -5.26 23.61
CA ASP A 179 -7.97 -6.03 23.50
C ASP A 179 -8.37 -6.36 22.03
N PHE A 180 -7.92 -5.57 21.06
CA PHE A 180 -8.14 -5.81 19.63
C PHE A 180 -7.10 -6.73 19.01
N ASN A 181 -6.15 -7.22 19.81
CA ASN A 181 -5.08 -8.11 19.38
C ASN A 181 -4.36 -7.63 18.11
N LEU A 182 -3.71 -6.45 18.24
CA LEU A 182 -2.96 -5.82 17.16
C LEU A 182 -1.63 -6.53 16.93
N GLU A 183 -1.42 -7.01 15.73
CA GLU A 183 -0.20 -7.67 15.30
C GLU A 183 0.54 -6.80 14.28
N LEU A 184 1.81 -6.46 14.57
CA LEU A 184 2.64 -5.70 13.64
C LEU A 184 2.92 -6.52 12.38
N VAL A 185 2.59 -5.97 11.22
CA VAL A 185 2.90 -6.61 9.92
C VAL A 185 4.41 -6.48 9.67
N LYS A 186 5.09 -7.62 9.54
CA LYS A 186 6.56 -7.68 9.46
C LYS A 186 7.06 -7.74 8.02
N ASN A 187 8.19 -7.08 7.78
CA ASN A 187 8.90 -7.20 6.51
C ASN A 187 9.75 -8.48 6.41
N GLY A 188 10.12 -9.07 7.55
CA GLY A 188 11.14 -10.12 7.59
C GLY A 188 12.56 -9.54 7.53
N GLU A 189 13.54 -10.41 7.75
CA GLU A 189 14.96 -10.03 7.75
C GLU A 189 15.65 -10.85 6.68
N ASN A 190 15.66 -10.74 5.50
CA ASN A 190 16.40 -11.45 4.41
C ASN A 190 17.44 -12.51 4.89
N ALA A 191 17.23 -13.09 6.06
CA ALA A 191 18.15 -14.01 6.72
C ALA A 191 18.10 -15.43 6.11
N SER A 192 17.00 -15.77 5.44
CA SER A 192 16.79 -17.07 4.81
C SER A 192 16.26 -16.91 3.39
N PRO A 193 16.68 -17.75 2.42
CA PRO A 193 16.13 -17.74 1.07
C PRO A 193 14.62 -18.09 1.02
N ASP A 194 14.08 -18.68 2.08
CA ASP A 194 12.68 -19.08 2.17
C ASP A 194 11.83 -18.09 2.99
N GLU A 195 12.41 -16.97 3.41
CA GLU A 195 11.69 -15.95 4.16
C GLU A 195 10.82 -15.08 3.25
N TRP A 196 9.55 -14.98 3.61
CA TRP A 196 8.57 -14.16 2.91
C TRP A 196 8.18 -12.95 3.75
N SER A 197 7.89 -11.84 3.08
CA SER A 197 7.48 -10.61 3.71
C SER A 197 5.96 -10.44 3.67
N ASP A 198 5.34 -10.45 4.84
CA ASP A 198 3.91 -10.12 4.94
C ASP A 198 3.66 -8.66 4.57
N LEU A 199 4.60 -7.77 4.92
CA LEU A 199 4.49 -6.35 4.61
C LEU A 199 4.57 -6.10 3.10
N MET A 200 5.55 -6.70 2.41
CA MET A 200 5.69 -6.57 0.95
C MET A 200 4.49 -7.16 0.21
N SER A 201 4.01 -8.32 0.66
CA SER A 201 2.83 -8.98 0.10
C SER A 201 1.56 -8.13 0.27
N LEU A 202 1.42 -7.46 1.43
CA LEU A 202 0.32 -6.54 1.69
C LEU A 202 0.42 -5.27 0.83
N LEU A 203 1.61 -4.67 0.71
CA LEU A 203 1.80 -3.48 -0.14
C LEU A 203 1.50 -3.78 -1.61
N TYR A 204 1.89 -4.97 -2.07
CA TYR A 204 1.55 -5.43 -3.42
C TYR A 204 0.04 -5.57 -3.59
N GLU A 205 -0.65 -6.24 -2.66
CA GLU A 205 -2.09 -6.44 -2.67
C GLU A 205 -2.85 -5.09 -2.66
N LEU A 206 -2.39 -4.12 -1.88
CA LEU A 206 -2.97 -2.76 -1.86
C LEU A 206 -2.73 -1.98 -3.17
N SER A 207 -1.74 -2.37 -3.95
CA SER A 207 -1.39 -1.70 -5.20
C SER A 207 -2.07 -2.28 -6.43
N CYS A 208 -2.42 -3.57 -6.44
CA CYS A 208 -2.94 -4.27 -7.62
C CYS A 208 -4.11 -5.22 -7.35
N ASP A 209 -4.66 -5.22 -6.14
CA ASP A 209 -5.81 -6.07 -5.73
C ASP A 209 -5.58 -7.59 -5.86
N GLU A 210 -4.32 -7.99 -5.97
CA GLU A 210 -3.89 -9.39 -6.05
C GLU A 210 -2.85 -9.67 -4.97
N ARG A 211 -2.93 -10.83 -4.30
CA ARG A 211 -1.95 -11.21 -3.30
C ARG A 211 -0.83 -12.05 -3.92
N LEU A 212 0.37 -11.52 -3.85
CA LEU A 212 1.58 -12.23 -4.23
C LEU A 212 2.51 -12.37 -3.03
N THR A 213 3.12 -13.54 -2.85
CA THR A 213 4.14 -13.75 -1.82
C THR A 213 5.46 -13.15 -2.30
N LEU A 214 5.93 -12.13 -1.60
CA LEU A 214 7.14 -11.38 -1.97
C LEU A 214 8.22 -11.52 -0.92
N ARG A 215 9.47 -11.37 -1.34
CA ARG A 215 10.62 -11.35 -0.43
C ARG A 215 10.77 -10.01 0.27
N PRO A 216 11.37 -9.99 1.45
CA PRO A 216 11.69 -8.76 2.15
C PRO A 216 12.53 -7.81 1.28
N GLN A 217 12.19 -6.53 1.30
CA GLN A 217 12.95 -5.47 0.65
C GLN A 217 13.14 -4.31 1.62
N THR A 218 14.29 -3.66 1.53
CA THR A 218 14.62 -2.49 2.37
C THR A 218 14.73 -1.21 1.55
N GLU A 219 15.20 -1.32 0.31
CA GLU A 219 15.43 -0.17 -0.58
C GLU A 219 14.69 -0.37 -1.92
N ASN A 220 14.41 0.72 -2.60
CA ASN A 220 13.76 0.72 -3.92
C ASN A 220 12.44 -0.09 -3.95
N VAL A 221 11.68 -0.03 -2.86
CA VAL A 221 10.45 -0.81 -2.66
C VAL A 221 9.44 -0.58 -3.78
N ALA A 222 9.25 0.66 -4.21
CA ALA A 222 8.34 1.00 -5.29
C ALA A 222 8.71 0.35 -6.62
N TYR A 223 9.99 0.36 -6.99
CA TYR A 223 10.47 -0.30 -8.21
C TYR A 223 10.37 -1.81 -8.13
N TYR A 224 10.68 -2.39 -6.98
CA TYR A 224 10.53 -3.82 -6.76
C TYR A 224 9.06 -4.26 -6.92
N LEU A 225 8.12 -3.55 -6.31
CA LEU A 225 6.69 -3.80 -6.46
C LEU A 225 6.25 -3.59 -7.91
N GLY A 226 6.67 -2.48 -8.54
CA GLY A 226 6.33 -2.14 -9.92
C GLY A 226 6.78 -3.18 -10.93
N ASN A 227 7.91 -3.85 -10.71
CA ASN A 227 8.40 -4.92 -11.57
C ASN A 227 7.56 -6.21 -11.51
N HIS A 228 6.81 -6.41 -10.43
CA HIS A 228 5.92 -7.57 -10.28
C HIS A 228 4.51 -7.29 -10.80
N ILE A 229 4.13 -6.03 -10.95
CA ILE A 229 2.81 -5.65 -11.45
C ILE A 229 2.83 -5.70 -12.98
N ARG A 230 2.04 -6.59 -13.55
CA ARG A 230 1.87 -6.73 -14.99
C ARG A 230 0.55 -6.07 -15.40
N PHE A 231 0.64 -5.06 -16.26
CA PHE A 231 -0.54 -4.55 -16.95
C PHE A 231 -0.90 -5.53 -18.06
N VAL A 232 -2.00 -6.23 -17.91
CA VAL A 232 -2.60 -6.97 -19.01
C VAL A 232 -3.34 -5.95 -19.88
N HIS A 233 -2.72 -5.56 -20.98
CA HIS A 233 -3.40 -4.77 -21.99
C HIS A 233 -4.41 -5.70 -22.67
N ASN A 234 -5.66 -5.63 -22.25
CA ASN A 234 -6.75 -6.34 -22.91
C ASN A 234 -7.05 -5.59 -24.23
N SER A 235 -6.35 -5.99 -25.30
CA SER A 235 -6.60 -5.50 -26.66
C SER A 235 -7.90 -6.03 -27.28
N ASP A 236 -8.68 -6.81 -26.53
CA ASP A 236 -9.87 -7.51 -27.03
C ASP A 236 -11.20 -6.88 -26.56
N LEU A 237 -11.17 -5.62 -26.09
CA LEU A 237 -12.37 -4.83 -25.83
C LEU A 237 -12.49 -3.66 -26.83
N ILE A 238 -12.71 -4.00 -28.11
CA ILE A 238 -13.33 -3.12 -29.10
C ILE A 238 -14.45 -3.89 -29.78
#